data_dba135a3bf76fd9772f536dd82fd6d0b
#
_entry.id   dba135a3bf76fd9772f536dd82fd6d0b
#
_cell.length_a   1.000
_cell.length_b   1.000
_cell.length_c   1.000
_cell.angle_alpha   90.00
_cell.angle_beta   90.00
_cell.angle_gamma   90.00
#
_symmetry.space_group_name_H-M   'P 1'
#
loop_
_entity.id
_entity.type
_entity.pdbx_description
1 polymer ?
#
loop_
_entity_poly.entity_id
_entity_poly.type
_entity_poly.pdbx_seq_one_letter_code
_entity_poly.pdbx_strand_id
1 'polypeptide(L)'
;FMIEKDFIKVIKDKDIDFFVNRIECYNPLTKENLIRMSEKVTEVTNNILPNEDIDCVVYGCTSGTIAAGYDSIEKKVKAAKPKAKLTTPSSAAIKALKKFNVKKLAIFTPYSKKLNDEVLNFFLGEKFDIVSNTYLDIAADYDIGKVDKDFLFKTLSNMDLADADALFISCTALPVLNIIDNLEKKLNKTVLSSNQ
;
A
#
# COMPACT_ATOMS: atom_id res chain seq x y z
N PHE A 1 7.23 -6.80 -10.11
CA PHE A 1 6.40 -5.71 -9.64
C PHE A 1 7.16 -4.87 -8.61
N MET A 2 6.71 -3.60 -8.37
CA MET A 2 7.49 -2.66 -7.56
C MET A 2 7.67 -3.13 -6.13
N ILE A 3 6.60 -3.51 -5.44
CA ILE A 3 6.67 -3.99 -4.05
C ILE A 3 7.64 -5.16 -3.85
N GLU A 4 7.66 -6.14 -4.77
CA GLU A 4 8.60 -7.28 -4.70
C GLU A 4 10.06 -6.82 -4.79
N LYS A 5 10.37 -5.92 -5.74
CA LYS A 5 11.71 -5.33 -5.89
C LYS A 5 12.13 -4.53 -4.66
N ASP A 6 11.19 -3.81 -4.07
CA ASP A 6 11.43 -2.98 -2.90
C ASP A 6 11.66 -3.86 -1.66
N PHE A 7 10.85 -4.92 -1.47
CA PHE A 7 11.06 -5.91 -0.42
C PHE A 7 12.44 -6.56 -0.49
N ILE A 8 12.82 -7.08 -1.66
CA ILE A 8 14.14 -7.72 -1.86
C ILE A 8 15.28 -6.79 -1.43
N LYS A 9 15.18 -5.49 -1.72
CA LYS A 9 16.20 -4.51 -1.30
C LYS A 9 16.24 -4.33 0.22
N VAL A 10 15.08 -4.27 0.86
CA VAL A 10 14.96 -4.01 2.30
C VAL A 10 15.40 -5.21 3.14
N ILE A 11 15.16 -6.44 2.65
CA ILE A 11 15.47 -7.67 3.39
C ILE A 11 16.84 -8.26 3.06
N LYS A 12 17.57 -7.71 2.08
CA LYS A 12 18.83 -8.27 1.51
C LYS A 12 19.84 -8.76 2.56
N ASP A 13 19.98 -8.02 3.67
CA ASP A 13 20.95 -8.30 4.72
C ASP A 13 20.27 -8.81 6.01
N LYS A 14 19.08 -9.38 5.89
CA LYS A 14 18.29 -9.91 7.01
C LYS A 14 18.14 -11.42 6.87
N ASP A 15 18.07 -12.11 7.99
CA ASP A 15 17.75 -13.55 8.07
C ASP A 15 16.25 -13.77 7.85
N ILE A 16 15.82 -13.62 6.60
CA ILE A 16 14.42 -13.72 6.17
C ILE A 16 14.36 -14.48 4.84
N ASP A 17 13.67 -15.60 4.83
CA ASP A 17 13.26 -16.28 3.61
C ASP A 17 12.01 -15.61 3.02
N PHE A 18 12.09 -15.25 1.75
CA PHE A 18 11.04 -14.49 1.07
C PHE A 18 10.51 -15.23 -0.16
N PHE A 19 9.24 -15.54 -0.13
CA PHE A 19 8.52 -16.24 -1.21
C PHE A 19 7.45 -15.34 -1.78
N VAL A 20 7.28 -15.38 -3.09
CA VAL A 20 6.31 -14.52 -3.79
C VAL A 20 5.38 -15.38 -4.64
N ASN A 21 4.08 -15.14 -4.48
CA ASN A 21 3.07 -15.59 -5.41
C ASN A 21 2.24 -14.40 -5.89
N ARG A 22 1.46 -14.56 -6.95
CA ARG A 22 0.74 -13.47 -7.62
C ARG A 22 -0.74 -13.77 -7.70
N ILE A 23 -1.53 -12.73 -7.47
CA ILE A 23 -2.97 -12.71 -7.70
C ILE A 23 -3.24 -11.96 -9.00
N GLU A 24 -4.17 -12.44 -9.81
CA GLU A 24 -4.65 -11.73 -10.98
C GLU A 24 -5.27 -10.39 -10.57
N CYS A 25 -4.77 -9.31 -11.16
CA CYS A 25 -5.29 -7.97 -10.93
C CYS A 25 -6.25 -7.59 -12.08
N TYR A 26 -7.51 -7.33 -11.74
CA TYR A 26 -8.52 -6.93 -12.72
C TYR A 26 -8.49 -5.43 -12.93
N ASN A 27 -8.50 -5.01 -14.19
CA ASN A 27 -8.57 -3.62 -14.59
C ASN A 27 -9.92 -3.28 -15.25
N PRO A 28 -10.43 -2.05 -15.13
CA PRO A 28 -9.87 -0.95 -14.36
C PRO A 28 -9.87 -1.22 -12.84
N LEU A 29 -9.03 -0.49 -12.11
CA LEU A 29 -8.98 -0.58 -10.63
C LEU A 29 -10.28 0.02 -10.06
N THR A 30 -11.24 -0.84 -9.76
CA THR A 30 -12.50 -0.48 -9.08
C THR A 30 -12.64 -1.26 -7.78
N LYS A 31 -13.50 -0.79 -6.88
CA LYS A 31 -13.81 -1.50 -5.63
C LYS A 31 -14.26 -2.93 -5.90
N GLU A 32 -15.13 -3.13 -6.87
CA GLU A 32 -15.68 -4.43 -7.26
C GLU A 32 -14.57 -5.37 -7.76
N ASN A 33 -13.70 -4.89 -8.64
CA ASN A 33 -12.57 -5.68 -9.16
C ASN A 33 -11.53 -6.00 -8.07
N LEU A 34 -11.29 -5.09 -7.12
CA LEU A 34 -10.41 -5.32 -5.98
C LEU A 34 -10.99 -6.35 -5.00
N ILE A 35 -12.29 -6.32 -4.74
CA ILE A 35 -12.99 -7.35 -3.94
C ILE A 35 -12.89 -8.69 -4.65
N ARG A 36 -13.20 -8.76 -5.94
CA ARG A 36 -13.07 -9.97 -6.76
C ARG A 36 -11.67 -10.56 -6.73
N MET A 37 -10.63 -9.73 -6.85
CA MET A 37 -9.23 -10.14 -6.70
C MET A 37 -9.00 -10.82 -5.35
N SER A 38 -9.59 -10.30 -4.28
CA SER A 38 -9.42 -10.83 -2.92
C SER A 38 -10.00 -12.23 -2.74
N GLU A 39 -10.91 -12.68 -3.59
CA GLU A 39 -11.50 -14.03 -3.54
C GLU A 39 -10.44 -15.13 -3.77
N LYS A 40 -9.37 -14.81 -4.48
CA LYS A 40 -8.25 -15.72 -4.76
C LYS A 40 -7.20 -15.80 -3.64
N VAL A 41 -7.32 -15.02 -2.57
CA VAL A 41 -6.29 -14.95 -1.50
C VAL A 41 -6.03 -16.32 -0.88
N THR A 42 -7.06 -17.10 -0.55
CA THR A 42 -6.87 -18.41 0.08
C THR A 42 -6.10 -19.38 -0.84
N GLU A 43 -6.52 -19.49 -2.10
CA GLU A 43 -5.88 -20.36 -3.10
C GLU A 43 -4.40 -19.99 -3.30
N VAL A 44 -4.15 -18.70 -3.54
CA VAL A 44 -2.79 -18.19 -3.81
C VAL A 44 -1.88 -18.33 -2.59
N THR A 45 -2.42 -18.07 -1.38
CA THR A 45 -1.68 -18.23 -0.13
C THR A 45 -1.35 -19.70 0.14
N ASN A 46 -2.26 -20.61 -0.15
CA ASN A 46 -2.02 -22.05 0.04
C ASN A 46 -0.88 -22.57 -0.86
N ASN A 47 -0.72 -21.97 -2.05
CA ASN A 47 0.33 -22.32 -3.00
C ASN A 47 1.69 -21.71 -2.68
N ILE A 48 1.82 -20.91 -1.62
CA ILE A 48 3.12 -20.47 -1.09
C ILE A 48 3.61 -21.56 -0.13
N LEU A 49 4.68 -22.26 -0.46
CA LEU A 49 5.22 -23.40 0.29
C LEU A 49 4.11 -24.38 0.71
N PRO A 50 3.53 -25.16 -0.23
CA PRO A 50 2.44 -26.08 0.08
C PRO A 50 2.81 -27.04 1.21
N ASN A 51 1.89 -27.22 2.16
CA ASN A 51 2.02 -28.06 3.37
C ASN A 51 3.01 -27.57 4.43
N GLU A 52 3.69 -26.42 4.23
CA GLU A 52 4.60 -25.82 5.21
C GLU A 52 3.96 -24.64 5.92
N ASP A 53 4.36 -24.38 7.17
CA ASP A 53 3.99 -23.18 7.92
C ASP A 53 4.76 -21.97 7.39
N ILE A 54 4.17 -20.80 7.52
CA ILE A 54 4.77 -19.50 7.19
C ILE A 54 4.54 -18.57 8.38
N ASP A 55 5.55 -17.81 8.79
CA ASP A 55 5.44 -16.89 9.93
C ASP A 55 4.55 -15.69 9.63
N CYS A 56 4.66 -15.14 8.41
CA CYS A 56 3.95 -13.94 8.01
C CYS A 56 3.57 -13.97 6.52
N VAL A 57 2.34 -13.60 6.23
CA VAL A 57 1.86 -13.34 4.87
C VAL A 57 1.70 -11.83 4.70
N VAL A 58 2.27 -11.29 3.62
CA VAL A 58 2.07 -9.91 3.19
C VAL A 58 1.07 -9.91 2.04
N TYR A 59 -0.14 -9.38 2.26
CA TYR A 59 -1.04 -9.08 1.17
C TYR A 59 -0.71 -7.72 0.58
N GLY A 60 0.11 -7.69 -0.46
CA GLY A 60 0.79 -6.50 -1.00
C GLY A 60 -0.10 -5.56 -1.82
N CYS A 61 -1.35 -5.30 -1.42
CA CYS A 61 -2.26 -4.40 -2.12
C CYS A 61 -2.97 -3.45 -1.15
N THR A 62 -2.67 -2.14 -1.25
CA THR A 62 -3.26 -1.10 -0.39
C THR A 62 -4.75 -0.96 -0.64
N SER A 63 -5.13 -0.62 -1.88
CA SER A 63 -6.53 -0.44 -2.27
C SER A 63 -7.34 -1.72 -2.18
N GLY A 64 -6.73 -2.89 -2.46
CA GLY A 64 -7.37 -4.19 -2.29
C GLY A 64 -7.70 -4.50 -0.83
N THR A 65 -6.81 -4.15 0.12
CA THR A 65 -7.10 -4.29 1.55
C THR A 65 -8.24 -3.36 1.98
N ILE A 66 -8.24 -2.11 1.52
CA ILE A 66 -9.28 -1.13 1.84
C ILE A 66 -10.64 -1.58 1.28
N ALA A 67 -10.67 -2.06 0.03
CA ALA A 67 -11.91 -2.49 -0.63
C ALA A 67 -12.52 -3.75 -0.01
N ALA A 68 -11.70 -4.76 0.30
CA ALA A 68 -12.16 -6.05 0.81
C ALA A 68 -12.29 -6.10 2.34
N GLY A 69 -11.60 -5.19 3.05
CA GLY A 69 -11.49 -5.17 4.51
C GLY A 69 -10.39 -6.10 5.04
N TYR A 70 -9.65 -5.62 6.05
CA TYR A 70 -8.53 -6.36 6.66
C TYR A 70 -8.98 -7.73 7.18
N ASP A 71 -10.08 -7.78 7.96
CA ASP A 71 -10.58 -9.01 8.59
C ASP A 71 -10.97 -10.06 7.55
N SER A 72 -11.54 -9.63 6.41
CA SER A 72 -11.86 -10.52 5.29
C SER A 72 -10.60 -11.15 4.68
N ILE A 73 -9.55 -10.36 4.48
CA ILE A 73 -8.26 -10.87 3.99
C ILE A 73 -7.62 -11.79 5.03
N GLU A 74 -7.64 -11.41 6.30
CA GLU A 74 -7.08 -12.23 7.39
C GLU A 74 -7.75 -13.59 7.47
N LYS A 75 -9.07 -13.64 7.43
CA LYS A 75 -9.83 -14.91 7.39
C LYS A 75 -9.39 -15.81 6.24
N LYS A 76 -9.19 -15.25 5.05
CA LYS A 76 -8.76 -15.99 3.86
C LYS A 76 -7.31 -16.50 4.00
N VAL A 77 -6.40 -15.68 4.54
CA VAL A 77 -5.02 -16.09 4.81
C VAL A 77 -4.99 -17.19 5.87
N LYS A 78 -5.73 -17.05 6.97
CA LYS A 78 -5.82 -18.04 8.04
C LYS A 78 -6.43 -19.36 7.58
N ALA A 79 -7.33 -19.35 6.60
CA ALA A 79 -7.87 -20.58 6.01
C ALA A 79 -6.80 -21.39 5.26
N ALA A 80 -5.77 -20.73 4.69
CA ALA A 80 -4.67 -21.39 3.99
C ALA A 80 -3.47 -21.68 4.92
N LYS A 81 -3.11 -20.72 5.78
CA LYS A 81 -1.96 -20.75 6.69
C LYS A 81 -2.39 -20.32 8.09
N PRO A 82 -2.96 -21.24 8.91
CA PRO A 82 -3.60 -20.89 10.19
C PRO A 82 -2.70 -20.16 11.20
N LYS A 83 -1.39 -20.46 11.19
CA LYS A 83 -0.40 -19.88 12.12
C LYS A 83 0.18 -18.55 11.63
N ALA A 84 0.08 -18.25 10.33
CA ALA A 84 0.68 -17.06 9.74
C ALA A 84 0.09 -15.77 10.30
N LYS A 85 0.93 -14.78 10.59
CA LYS A 85 0.50 -13.40 10.82
C LYS A 85 0.16 -12.76 9.47
N LEU A 86 -0.78 -11.82 9.46
CA LEU A 86 -1.05 -11.00 8.28
C LEU A 86 -0.51 -9.59 8.48
N THR A 87 0.13 -9.05 7.45
CA THR A 87 0.34 -7.60 7.31
C THR A 87 -0.11 -7.14 5.93
N THR A 88 -0.55 -5.89 5.84
CA THR A 88 -0.96 -5.25 4.59
C THR A 88 -0.41 -3.82 4.58
N PRO A 89 -0.22 -3.19 3.39
CA PRO A 89 0.29 -1.83 3.33
C PRO A 89 -0.57 -0.83 4.10
N SER A 90 -1.91 -0.94 4.05
CA SER A 90 -2.80 -0.05 4.79
C SER A 90 -2.73 -0.26 6.31
N SER A 91 -2.69 -1.51 6.79
CA SER A 91 -2.57 -1.79 8.23
C SER A 91 -1.21 -1.38 8.78
N ALA A 92 -0.13 -1.54 8.01
CA ALA A 92 1.21 -1.10 8.37
C ALA A 92 1.30 0.44 8.39
N ALA A 93 0.71 1.11 7.39
CA ALA A 93 0.64 2.58 7.35
C ALA A 93 -0.06 3.16 8.58
N ILE A 94 -1.23 2.62 8.98
CA ILE A 94 -1.94 3.05 10.18
C ILE A 94 -1.05 2.92 11.43
N LYS A 95 -0.38 1.77 11.59
CA LYS A 95 0.52 1.53 12.73
C LYS A 95 1.68 2.52 12.75
N ALA A 96 2.29 2.78 11.60
CA ALA A 96 3.40 3.73 11.47
C ALA A 96 2.95 5.17 11.77
N LEU A 97 1.86 5.62 11.15
CA LEU A 97 1.30 6.96 11.38
C LEU A 97 0.94 7.18 12.86
N LYS A 98 0.30 6.21 13.51
CA LYS A 98 -0.01 6.28 14.95
C LYS A 98 1.27 6.32 15.80
N LYS A 99 2.32 5.56 15.42
CA LYS A 99 3.62 5.58 16.14
C LYS A 99 4.33 6.92 16.03
N PHE A 100 4.18 7.63 14.91
CA PHE A 100 4.70 8.99 14.71
C PHE A 100 3.76 10.08 15.27
N ASN A 101 2.68 9.71 15.95
CA ASN A 101 1.68 10.64 16.51
C ASN A 101 1.04 11.56 15.45
N VAL A 102 0.96 11.11 14.20
CA VAL A 102 0.32 11.84 13.10
C VAL A 102 -1.18 11.96 13.39
N LYS A 103 -1.71 13.17 13.22
CA LYS A 103 -3.14 13.47 13.29
C LYS A 103 -3.63 14.05 11.97
N LYS A 104 -2.91 15.01 11.42
CA LYS A 104 -3.20 15.69 10.16
C LYS A 104 -2.40 15.04 9.04
N LEU A 105 -3.10 14.44 8.09
CA LEU A 105 -2.50 13.62 7.05
C LEU A 105 -2.73 14.22 5.67
N ALA A 106 -1.68 14.35 4.89
CA ALA A 106 -1.76 14.53 3.45
C ALA A 106 -1.70 13.17 2.77
N ILE A 107 -2.51 12.95 1.75
CA ILE A 107 -2.56 11.69 1.01
C ILE A 107 -2.35 11.93 -0.47
N PHE A 108 -1.45 11.14 -1.06
CA PHE A 108 -1.29 11.03 -2.49
C PHE A 108 -1.68 9.63 -2.97
N THR A 109 -2.48 9.55 -4.04
CA THR A 109 -2.84 8.29 -4.68
C THR A 109 -2.69 8.36 -6.20
N PRO A 110 -2.41 7.24 -6.88
CA PRO A 110 -2.43 7.22 -8.35
C PRO A 110 -3.83 6.95 -8.93
N TYR A 111 -4.81 6.61 -8.12
CA TYR A 111 -6.09 6.03 -8.52
C TYR A 111 -7.05 7.03 -9.16
N SER A 112 -8.13 6.48 -9.77
CA SER A 112 -9.30 7.27 -10.17
C SER A 112 -9.91 8.00 -8.98
N LYS A 113 -10.64 9.09 -9.25
CA LYS A 113 -11.30 9.87 -8.20
C LYS A 113 -12.12 8.99 -7.25
N LYS A 114 -12.95 8.08 -7.79
CA LYS A 114 -13.80 7.19 -6.99
C LYS A 114 -12.99 6.32 -6.02
N LEU A 115 -11.91 5.70 -6.48
CA LEU A 115 -11.05 4.86 -5.64
C LEU A 115 -10.20 5.69 -4.68
N ASN A 116 -9.78 6.88 -5.09
CA ASN A 116 -9.14 7.84 -4.20
C ASN A 116 -10.05 8.20 -3.01
N ASP A 117 -11.31 8.53 -3.27
CA ASP A 117 -12.29 8.86 -2.24
C ASP A 117 -12.49 7.69 -1.23
N GLU A 118 -12.46 6.43 -1.69
CA GLU A 118 -12.48 5.25 -0.79
C GLU A 118 -11.24 5.20 0.12
N VAL A 119 -10.05 5.55 -0.41
CA VAL A 119 -8.82 5.62 0.40
C VAL A 119 -8.93 6.73 1.45
N LEU A 120 -9.41 7.91 1.07
CA LEU A 120 -9.60 9.02 2.03
C LEU A 120 -10.58 8.63 3.13
N ASN A 121 -11.74 8.06 2.77
CA ASN A 121 -12.75 7.61 3.73
C ASN A 121 -12.20 6.56 4.70
N PHE A 122 -11.34 5.66 4.24
CA PHE A 122 -10.67 4.68 5.08
C PHE A 122 -9.81 5.36 6.16
N PHE A 123 -8.95 6.32 5.80
CA PHE A 123 -8.09 7.01 6.76
C PHE A 123 -8.90 7.95 7.69
N LEU A 124 -9.96 8.58 7.20
CA LEU A 124 -10.93 9.32 8.04
C LEU A 124 -11.58 8.41 9.09
N GLY A 125 -11.98 7.19 8.70
CA GLY A 125 -12.50 6.16 9.62
C GLY A 125 -11.50 5.76 10.71
N GLU A 126 -10.20 5.79 10.39
CA GLU A 126 -9.09 5.52 11.32
C GLU A 126 -8.72 6.74 12.20
N LYS A 127 -9.51 7.82 12.13
CA LYS A 127 -9.37 9.06 12.92
C LYS A 127 -8.18 9.94 12.54
N PHE A 128 -7.73 9.87 11.29
CA PHE A 128 -6.83 10.88 10.74
C PHE A 128 -7.63 12.02 10.13
N ASP A 129 -7.14 13.24 10.30
CA ASP A 129 -7.69 14.46 9.70
C ASP A 129 -7.00 14.67 8.35
N ILE A 130 -7.74 14.54 7.24
CA ILE A 130 -7.16 14.69 5.90
C ILE A 130 -7.16 16.16 5.50
N VAL A 131 -5.97 16.76 5.50
CA VAL A 131 -5.79 18.20 5.24
C VAL A 131 -5.35 18.52 3.82
N SER A 132 -4.83 17.53 3.08
CA SER A 132 -4.43 17.70 1.68
C SER A 132 -4.57 16.38 0.92
N ASN A 133 -4.99 16.46 -0.33
CA ASN A 133 -5.08 15.28 -1.21
C ASN A 133 -4.75 15.62 -2.65
N THR A 134 -3.98 14.75 -3.28
CA THR A 134 -3.69 14.77 -4.72
C THR A 134 -3.81 13.36 -5.29
N TYR A 135 -4.37 13.23 -6.49
CA TYR A 135 -4.46 11.94 -7.19
C TYR A 135 -4.15 12.10 -8.69
N LEU A 136 -3.75 10.99 -9.36
CA LEU A 136 -3.30 11.01 -10.77
C LEU A 136 -4.37 10.57 -11.77
N ASP A 137 -5.49 10.01 -11.32
CA ASP A 137 -6.58 9.49 -12.14
C ASP A 137 -6.16 8.37 -13.12
N ILE A 138 -5.32 7.44 -12.67
CA ILE A 138 -4.86 6.29 -13.46
C ILE A 138 -5.75 5.08 -13.17
N ALA A 139 -6.31 4.49 -14.22
CA ALA A 139 -7.28 3.40 -14.10
C ALA A 139 -6.65 1.99 -14.04
N ALA A 140 -5.44 1.80 -14.60
CA ALA A 140 -4.81 0.49 -14.73
C ALA A 140 -3.55 0.37 -13.87
N ASP A 141 -3.42 -0.74 -13.12
CA ASP A 141 -2.29 -1.00 -12.22
C ASP A 141 -0.94 -0.97 -12.96
N TYR A 142 -0.88 -1.53 -14.16
CA TYR A 142 0.34 -1.54 -14.97
C TYR A 142 0.84 -0.15 -15.34
N ASP A 143 -0.07 0.80 -15.60
CA ASP A 143 0.30 2.17 -15.96
C ASP A 143 0.76 2.97 -14.73
N ILE A 144 0.26 2.64 -13.55
CA ILE A 144 0.78 3.19 -12.29
C ILE A 144 2.28 2.84 -12.12
N GLY A 145 2.66 1.61 -12.43
CA GLY A 145 4.05 1.16 -12.34
C GLY A 145 5.02 1.83 -13.32
N LYS A 146 4.49 2.50 -14.35
CA LYS A 146 5.26 3.24 -15.37
C LYS A 146 5.41 4.73 -15.07
N VAL A 147 4.75 5.22 -14.03
CA VAL A 147 4.83 6.65 -13.69
C VAL A 147 6.28 7.03 -13.47
N ASP A 148 6.70 8.10 -14.13
CA ASP A 148 8.08 8.58 -14.06
C ASP A 148 8.42 9.10 -12.67
N LYS A 149 9.63 8.79 -12.18
CA LYS A 149 10.08 9.13 -10.82
C LYS A 149 10.30 10.62 -10.63
N ASP A 150 10.79 11.32 -11.66
CA ASP A 150 11.04 12.76 -11.59
C ASP A 150 9.71 13.50 -11.60
N PHE A 151 8.75 13.02 -12.39
CA PHE A 151 7.37 13.50 -12.36
C PHE A 151 6.76 13.31 -10.97
N LEU A 152 6.89 12.11 -10.36
CA LEU A 152 6.40 11.85 -9.00
C LEU A 152 7.06 12.77 -7.99
N PHE A 153 8.39 12.89 -8.02
CA PHE A 153 9.13 13.76 -7.10
C PHE A 153 8.67 15.22 -7.22
N LYS A 154 8.52 15.71 -8.45
CA LYS A 154 8.04 17.08 -8.70
C LYS A 154 6.61 17.27 -8.19
N THR A 155 5.72 16.34 -8.50
CA THR A 155 4.30 16.41 -8.10
C THR A 155 4.16 16.40 -6.59
N LEU A 156 4.81 15.45 -5.91
CA LEU A 156 4.79 15.31 -4.45
C LEU A 156 5.42 16.51 -3.75
N SER A 157 6.52 17.05 -4.31
CA SER A 157 7.20 18.23 -3.76
C SER A 157 6.38 19.52 -3.85
N ASN A 158 5.38 19.56 -4.71
CA ASN A 158 4.51 20.73 -4.91
C ASN A 158 3.15 20.59 -4.22
N MET A 159 2.91 19.50 -3.48
CA MET A 159 1.70 19.37 -2.67
C MET A 159 1.69 20.42 -1.55
N ASP A 160 0.52 20.96 -1.27
CA ASP A 160 0.33 21.79 -0.08
C ASP A 160 0.30 20.90 1.17
N LEU A 161 1.36 20.99 1.97
CA LEU A 161 1.56 20.22 3.20
C LEU A 161 1.67 21.13 4.43
N ALA A 162 1.31 22.41 4.33
CA ALA A 162 1.52 23.38 5.41
C ALA A 162 0.96 22.88 6.75
N ASP A 163 -0.28 22.37 6.73
CA ASP A 163 -0.98 21.88 7.91
C ASP A 163 -0.81 20.39 8.20
N ALA A 164 -0.13 19.63 7.32
CA ALA A 164 0.04 18.21 7.49
C ALA A 164 1.19 17.84 8.45
N ASP A 165 0.98 16.83 9.29
CA ASP A 165 2.05 16.22 10.09
C ASP A 165 2.90 15.27 9.23
N ALA A 166 2.29 14.59 8.26
CA ALA A 166 2.95 13.64 7.38
C ALA A 166 2.27 13.56 6.00
N LEU A 167 3.01 13.05 5.02
CA LEU A 167 2.51 12.65 3.71
C LEU A 167 2.47 11.12 3.63
N PHE A 168 1.33 10.54 3.26
CA PHE A 168 1.20 9.13 2.91
C PHE A 168 1.04 8.96 1.40
N ILE A 169 1.94 8.18 0.78
CA ILE A 169 1.90 7.84 -0.63
C ILE A 169 1.32 6.44 -0.77
N SER A 170 0.07 6.38 -1.21
CA SER A 170 -0.69 5.13 -1.35
C SER A 170 -0.42 4.47 -2.70
N CYS A 171 -0.36 3.17 -2.73
CA CYS A 171 -0.20 2.23 -3.83
C CYS A 171 1.19 1.58 -3.92
N THR A 172 1.18 0.25 -3.85
CA THR A 172 2.41 -0.57 -3.94
C THR A 172 3.00 -0.68 -5.35
N ALA A 173 2.28 -0.24 -6.38
CA ALA A 173 2.79 -0.19 -7.75
C ALA A 173 3.61 1.07 -8.05
N LEU A 174 3.51 2.14 -7.22
CA LEU A 174 4.26 3.37 -7.44
C LEU A 174 5.77 3.19 -7.19
N PRO A 175 6.63 3.70 -8.08
CA PRO A 175 8.10 3.58 -7.92
C PRO A 175 8.68 4.67 -6.99
N VAL A 176 8.22 4.73 -5.73
CA VAL A 176 8.51 5.85 -4.81
C VAL A 176 9.61 5.58 -3.79
N LEU A 177 9.94 4.32 -3.47
CA LEU A 177 10.83 4.01 -2.35
C LEU A 177 12.18 4.76 -2.42
N ASN A 178 12.76 4.89 -3.62
CA ASN A 178 14.07 5.54 -3.79
C ASN A 178 14.03 7.08 -3.73
N ILE A 179 12.87 7.70 -3.70
CA ILE A 179 12.72 9.16 -3.65
C ILE A 179 12.27 9.68 -2.28
N ILE A 180 11.91 8.80 -1.35
CA ILE A 180 11.33 9.17 -0.05
C ILE A 180 12.28 10.03 0.76
N ASP A 181 13.55 9.63 0.94
CA ASP A 181 14.53 10.40 1.72
C ASP A 181 14.73 11.82 1.17
N ASN A 182 14.71 11.96 -0.16
CA ASN A 182 14.84 13.27 -0.81
C ASN A 182 13.56 14.11 -0.65
N LEU A 183 12.38 13.46 -0.66
CA LEU A 183 11.11 14.12 -0.38
C LEU A 183 11.05 14.62 1.06
N GLU A 184 11.42 13.80 2.04
CA GLU A 184 11.46 14.21 3.45
C GLU A 184 12.36 15.42 3.68
N LYS A 185 13.58 15.38 3.10
CA LYS A 185 14.52 16.52 3.17
C LYS A 185 13.94 17.79 2.55
N LYS A 186 13.27 17.66 1.38
CA LYS A 186 12.73 18.81 0.66
C LYS A 186 11.49 19.39 1.35
N LEU A 187 10.61 18.51 1.84
CA LEU A 187 9.34 18.90 2.44
C LEU A 187 9.45 19.24 3.92
N ASN A 188 10.54 18.80 4.57
CA ASN A 188 10.72 18.84 6.03
C ASN A 188 9.50 18.23 6.76
N LYS A 189 9.01 17.13 6.26
CA LYS A 189 7.86 16.36 6.76
C LYS A 189 8.16 14.87 6.72
N THR A 190 7.55 14.09 7.61
CA THR A 190 7.57 12.65 7.53
C THR A 190 6.84 12.18 6.27
N VAL A 191 7.48 11.32 5.48
CA VAL A 191 6.89 10.71 4.27
C VAL A 191 6.84 9.21 4.44
N LEU A 192 5.66 8.65 4.35
CA LEU A 192 5.42 7.20 4.38
C LEU A 192 4.84 6.74 3.05
N SER A 193 5.17 5.53 2.65
CA SER A 193 4.61 4.90 1.46
C SER A 193 4.08 3.50 1.73
N SER A 194 3.27 3.00 0.82
CA SER A 194 2.78 1.61 0.84
C SER A 194 3.90 0.57 0.68
N ASN A 195 5.11 0.98 0.26
CA ASN A 195 6.23 0.09 -0.06
C ASN A 195 7.27 -0.04 1.08
N GLN A 196 7.17 0.83 2.11
CA GLN A 196 7.99 0.74 3.32
C GLN A 196 7.41 -0.27 4.30
#